data_e25d1b8d6d34dafb105268b4d4154df7
#
_entry.id   e25d1b8d6d34dafb105268b4d4154df7
#
_cell.length_a   1.000
_cell.length_b   1.000
_cell.length_c   1.000
_cell.angle_alpha   90.00
_cell.angle_beta   90.00
_cell.angle_gamma   90.00
#
_symmetry.space_group_name_H-M   'P 1'
#
loop_
_entity.id
_entity.type
_entity.pdbx_description
1 polymer ?
#
loop_
_entity_poly.entity_id
_entity_poly.type
_entity_poly.pdbx_seq_one_letter_code
_entity_poly.pdbx_strand_id
1 'polypeptide(L)'
;MTSSPENKITRSDLIKSAVNTGALGMEFSWTYYKQMNIAFCLMVANMLKKIYAGRPDDYAEALHRHCSFFNITVQFAPFVGGIAMAMEEKVARGEIEPESVNDVKAALMGPLSGIGDSIFLSTLRVVAAAVGISLCQAGNPFGPIAFLLIYNVPGFALRIWGAVKGYELGVGFLDEAQRTGLMQKIMTCVGIVGVMVVGAMCKDMFWASIPVAIGSGDDAQTLQDILDGIMPGMLGMLAFWLYYWLLSKKINPMVLIVATMAVGIVGAFFGVLA
;
A
#
# COMPACT_ATOMS: atom_id res chain seq x y z
N MET A 1 -22.54 -6.76 -32.15
CA MET A 1 -21.15 -7.18 -31.91
C MET A 1 -21.17 -8.24 -30.82
N THR A 2 -20.87 -9.48 -31.18
CA THR A 2 -21.09 -10.64 -30.32
C THR A 2 -20.01 -10.75 -29.28
N SER A 3 -20.35 -10.43 -28.02
CA SER A 3 -19.52 -10.80 -26.87
C SER A 3 -19.50 -12.32 -26.76
N SER A 4 -18.39 -12.94 -27.11
CA SER A 4 -18.18 -14.36 -26.83
C SER A 4 -18.14 -14.59 -25.34
N PRO A 5 -18.95 -15.48 -24.77
CA PRO A 5 -18.87 -15.86 -23.36
C PRO A 5 -17.55 -16.58 -22.99
N GLU A 6 -16.71 -16.85 -23.97
CA GLU A 6 -15.48 -17.65 -23.85
C GLU A 6 -14.28 -16.95 -23.23
N ASN A 7 -14.31 -15.63 -23.03
CA ASN A 7 -13.15 -14.88 -22.57
C ASN A 7 -13.13 -14.57 -21.06
N LYS A 8 -13.93 -15.25 -20.25
CA LYS A 8 -13.91 -15.06 -18.81
C LYS A 8 -12.60 -15.53 -18.20
N ILE A 9 -12.04 -14.69 -17.33
CA ILE A 9 -10.90 -15.03 -16.50
C ILE A 9 -11.26 -16.19 -15.59
N THR A 10 -10.41 -17.21 -15.59
CA THR A 10 -10.59 -18.39 -14.73
C THR A 10 -9.88 -18.21 -13.39
N ARG A 11 -10.29 -18.97 -12.38
CA ARG A 11 -9.58 -19.03 -11.09
C ARG A 11 -8.10 -19.40 -11.25
N SER A 12 -7.78 -20.26 -12.24
CA SER A 12 -6.40 -20.62 -12.55
C SER A 12 -5.57 -19.42 -13.04
N ASP A 13 -6.18 -18.54 -13.84
CA ASP A 13 -5.51 -17.34 -14.34
C ASP A 13 -5.18 -16.37 -13.19
N LEU A 14 -6.11 -16.19 -12.26
CA LEU A 14 -5.94 -15.37 -11.06
C LEU A 14 -4.81 -15.91 -10.16
N ILE A 15 -4.81 -17.23 -9.91
CA ILE A 15 -3.74 -17.85 -9.11
C ILE A 15 -2.39 -17.71 -9.81
N LYS A 16 -2.32 -17.96 -11.12
CA LYS A 16 -1.09 -17.78 -11.89
C LYS A 16 -0.61 -16.33 -11.87
N SER A 17 -1.51 -15.34 -11.94
CA SER A 17 -1.14 -13.93 -11.86
C SER A 17 -0.57 -13.56 -10.49
N ALA A 18 -1.07 -14.16 -9.41
CA ALA A 18 -0.61 -13.90 -8.05
C ALA A 18 0.83 -14.36 -7.76
N VAL A 19 1.37 -15.27 -8.60
CA VAL A 19 2.69 -15.88 -8.44
C VAL A 19 3.56 -15.78 -9.70
N ASN A 20 3.15 -15.00 -10.71
CA ASN A 20 3.95 -14.80 -11.91
C ASN A 20 5.13 -13.84 -11.67
N THR A 21 5.98 -13.66 -12.68
CA THR A 21 7.14 -12.77 -12.60
C THR A 21 6.78 -11.32 -12.26
N GLY A 22 5.64 -10.82 -12.72
CA GLY A 22 5.15 -9.49 -12.35
C GLY A 22 4.81 -9.39 -10.87
N ALA A 23 4.08 -10.36 -10.32
CA ALA A 23 3.72 -10.38 -8.91
C ALA A 23 4.93 -10.58 -7.99
N LEU A 24 5.85 -11.48 -8.34
CA LEU A 24 7.05 -11.77 -7.54
C LEU A 24 8.13 -10.70 -7.69
N GLY A 25 8.22 -10.10 -8.87
CA GLY A 25 9.19 -9.04 -9.19
C GLY A 25 8.69 -7.63 -8.94
N MET A 26 7.61 -7.44 -8.15
CA MET A 26 6.96 -6.15 -7.95
C MET A 26 7.96 -5.07 -7.51
N GLU A 27 8.80 -5.36 -6.54
CA GLU A 27 9.81 -4.44 -6.01
C GLU A 27 10.98 -4.23 -6.98
N PHE A 28 11.34 -5.21 -7.81
CA PHE A 28 12.45 -5.09 -8.77
C PHE A 28 12.13 -4.12 -9.92
N SER A 29 10.86 -3.86 -10.20
CA SER A 29 10.43 -2.91 -11.23
C SER A 29 10.25 -1.49 -10.70
N TRP A 30 10.59 -1.24 -9.45
CA TRP A 30 10.35 0.03 -8.78
C TRP A 30 11.07 1.18 -9.48
N THR A 31 10.32 2.23 -9.80
CA THR A 31 10.83 3.45 -10.40
C THR A 31 10.40 4.66 -9.59
N TYR A 32 11.21 5.71 -9.60
CA TYR A 32 10.93 6.90 -8.81
C TYR A 32 9.60 7.57 -9.16
N TYR A 33 9.24 7.60 -10.45
CA TYR A 33 8.06 8.32 -10.93
C TYR A 33 6.75 7.52 -10.90
N LYS A 34 6.80 6.23 -11.13
CA LYS A 34 5.61 5.39 -11.28
C LYS A 34 5.60 4.17 -10.37
N GLN A 35 6.58 4.08 -9.49
CA GLN A 35 6.72 3.01 -8.50
C GLN A 35 6.71 1.60 -9.14
N MET A 36 5.76 0.74 -8.80
CA MET A 36 5.67 -0.67 -9.20
C MET A 36 4.82 -0.89 -10.46
N ASN A 37 4.59 0.14 -11.26
CA ASN A 37 3.65 0.12 -12.39
C ASN A 37 3.94 -0.96 -13.43
N ILE A 38 5.22 -1.16 -13.80
CA ILE A 38 5.60 -2.14 -14.82
C ILE A 38 5.30 -3.56 -14.33
N ALA A 39 5.66 -3.88 -13.10
CA ALA A 39 5.39 -5.21 -12.54
C ALA A 39 3.89 -5.47 -12.37
N PHE A 40 3.11 -4.46 -11.98
CA PHE A 40 1.65 -4.58 -11.95
C PHE A 40 1.09 -4.88 -13.33
N CYS A 41 1.52 -4.14 -14.36
CA CYS A 41 1.13 -4.39 -15.74
C CYS A 41 1.51 -5.81 -16.18
N LEU A 42 2.74 -6.26 -15.91
CA LEU A 42 3.19 -7.63 -16.21
C LEU A 42 2.37 -8.70 -15.46
N MET A 43 1.99 -8.42 -14.21
CA MET A 43 1.17 -9.32 -13.41
C MET A 43 -0.17 -9.61 -14.08
N VAL A 44 -0.80 -8.59 -14.65
CA VAL A 44 -2.16 -8.70 -15.25
C VAL A 44 -2.15 -8.92 -16.78
N ALA A 45 -1.02 -8.74 -17.46
CA ALA A 45 -0.93 -8.75 -18.92
C ALA A 45 -1.53 -9.98 -19.60
N ASN A 46 -1.32 -11.18 -19.04
CA ASN A 46 -1.88 -12.42 -19.60
C ASN A 46 -3.40 -12.48 -19.49
N MET A 47 -3.98 -11.90 -18.46
CA MET A 47 -5.43 -11.80 -18.29
C MET A 47 -6.00 -10.76 -19.25
N LEU A 48 -5.36 -9.62 -19.40
CA LEU A 48 -5.73 -8.60 -20.37
C LEU A 48 -5.72 -9.16 -21.80
N LYS A 49 -4.70 -9.97 -22.14
CA LYS A 49 -4.63 -10.64 -23.45
C LYS A 49 -5.83 -11.55 -23.72
N LYS A 50 -6.39 -12.18 -22.68
CA LYS A 50 -7.62 -12.99 -22.81
C LYS A 50 -8.87 -12.12 -22.94
N ILE A 51 -8.98 -11.07 -22.14
CA ILE A 51 -10.13 -10.13 -22.17
C ILE A 51 -10.26 -9.49 -23.55
N TYR A 52 -9.13 -9.03 -24.10
CA TYR A 52 -9.07 -8.31 -25.37
C TYR A 52 -8.64 -9.17 -26.56
N ALA A 53 -8.89 -10.49 -26.50
CA ALA A 53 -8.56 -11.40 -27.58
C ALA A 53 -9.18 -10.94 -28.92
N GLY A 54 -8.35 -10.85 -29.97
CA GLY A 54 -8.75 -10.34 -31.29
C GLY A 54 -8.92 -8.82 -31.40
N ARG A 55 -8.55 -8.05 -30.35
CA ARG A 55 -8.62 -6.57 -30.32
C ARG A 55 -7.26 -6.01 -29.88
N PRO A 56 -6.26 -5.95 -30.79
CA PRO A 56 -4.89 -5.56 -30.43
C PRO A 56 -4.77 -4.12 -29.94
N ASP A 57 -5.55 -3.20 -30.49
CA ASP A 57 -5.53 -1.79 -30.10
C ASP A 57 -6.09 -1.61 -28.68
N ASP A 58 -7.23 -2.22 -28.37
CA ASP A 58 -7.81 -2.20 -27.03
C ASP A 58 -6.90 -2.85 -26.00
N TYR A 59 -6.19 -3.93 -26.38
CA TYR A 59 -5.19 -4.56 -25.52
C TYR A 59 -4.00 -3.63 -25.23
N ALA A 60 -3.52 -2.91 -26.26
CA ALA A 60 -2.44 -1.95 -26.09
C ALA A 60 -2.85 -0.78 -25.17
N GLU A 61 -4.07 -0.27 -25.33
CA GLU A 61 -4.62 0.77 -24.44
C GLU A 61 -4.77 0.26 -22.99
N ALA A 62 -5.25 -0.96 -22.80
CA ALA A 62 -5.35 -1.56 -21.49
C ALA A 62 -3.97 -1.72 -20.82
N LEU A 63 -2.96 -2.18 -21.54
CA LEU A 63 -1.59 -2.24 -21.03
C LEU A 63 -1.07 -0.84 -20.64
N HIS A 64 -1.29 0.17 -21.50
CA HIS A 64 -0.89 1.55 -21.21
C HIS A 64 -1.58 2.07 -19.93
N ARG A 65 -2.88 1.82 -19.75
CA ARG A 65 -3.65 2.17 -18.56
C ARG A 65 -3.08 1.52 -17.29
N HIS A 66 -2.66 0.25 -17.36
CA HIS A 66 -2.06 -0.46 -16.23
C HIS A 66 -0.59 -0.10 -15.97
N CYS A 67 0.08 0.61 -16.88
CA CYS A 67 1.37 1.27 -16.65
C CYS A 67 1.26 2.65 -15.98
N SER A 68 0.09 3.05 -15.48
CA SER A 68 -0.09 4.22 -14.61
C SER A 68 0.60 4.02 -13.25
N PHE A 69 0.77 5.09 -12.49
CA PHE A 69 1.33 5.02 -11.12
C PHE A 69 0.65 3.91 -10.31
N PHE A 70 1.47 3.08 -9.67
CA PHE A 70 0.99 2.02 -8.79
C PHE A 70 1.98 1.76 -7.66
N ASN A 71 1.53 1.88 -6.42
CA ASN A 71 2.32 1.57 -5.23
C ASN A 71 1.42 0.96 -4.16
N ILE A 72 1.79 -0.22 -3.68
CA ILE A 72 1.05 -0.96 -2.66
C ILE A 72 1.98 -1.96 -1.98
N THR A 73 1.64 -2.37 -0.76
CA THR A 73 2.28 -3.53 -0.16
C THR A 73 2.11 -4.75 -1.06
N VAL A 74 3.21 -5.34 -1.50
CA VAL A 74 3.25 -6.32 -2.60
C VAL A 74 2.33 -7.54 -2.41
N GLN A 75 1.99 -7.88 -1.16
CA GLN A 75 1.08 -8.97 -0.83
C GLN A 75 -0.38 -8.66 -1.22
N PHE A 76 -0.76 -7.38 -1.26
CA PHE A 76 -2.08 -6.93 -1.67
C PHE A 76 -2.20 -6.62 -3.17
N ALA A 77 -1.11 -6.54 -3.91
CA ALA A 77 -1.15 -6.22 -5.34
C ALA A 77 -2.05 -7.18 -6.14
N PRO A 78 -2.04 -8.52 -5.91
CA PRO A 78 -2.93 -9.44 -6.62
C PRO A 78 -4.43 -9.23 -6.29
N PHE A 79 -4.75 -8.76 -5.08
CA PHE A 79 -6.12 -8.41 -4.71
C PHE A 79 -6.64 -7.25 -5.57
N VAL A 80 -5.85 -6.17 -5.68
CA VAL A 80 -6.19 -5.04 -6.55
C VAL A 80 -6.20 -5.46 -8.02
N GLY A 81 -5.26 -6.35 -8.42
CA GLY A 81 -5.23 -6.95 -9.75
C GLY A 81 -6.52 -7.71 -10.08
N GLY A 82 -7.05 -8.49 -9.14
CA GLY A 82 -8.33 -9.19 -9.30
C GLY A 82 -9.49 -8.23 -9.55
N ILE A 83 -9.62 -7.19 -8.73
CA ILE A 83 -10.65 -6.15 -8.90
C ILE A 83 -10.49 -5.47 -10.27
N ALA A 84 -9.28 -5.06 -10.61
CA ALA A 84 -9.00 -4.38 -11.88
C ALA A 84 -9.38 -5.27 -13.09
N MET A 85 -9.12 -6.57 -13.03
CA MET A 85 -9.47 -7.49 -14.12
C MET A 85 -10.99 -7.70 -14.26
N ALA A 86 -11.73 -7.75 -13.16
CA ALA A 86 -13.18 -7.76 -13.20
C ALA A 86 -13.74 -6.48 -13.84
N MET A 87 -13.12 -5.33 -13.57
CA MET A 87 -13.48 -4.06 -14.21
C MET A 87 -13.11 -4.04 -15.69
N GLU A 88 -11.94 -4.56 -16.07
CA GLU A 88 -11.50 -4.62 -17.48
C GLU A 88 -12.44 -5.49 -18.34
N GLU A 89 -13.01 -6.56 -17.79
CA GLU A 89 -14.07 -7.32 -18.50
C GLU A 89 -15.30 -6.44 -18.79
N LYS A 90 -15.66 -5.53 -17.88
CA LYS A 90 -16.77 -4.60 -18.08
C LYS A 90 -16.42 -3.48 -19.07
N VAL A 91 -15.20 -2.95 -19.01
CA VAL A 91 -14.69 -2.02 -20.02
C VAL A 91 -14.75 -2.67 -21.40
N ALA A 92 -14.29 -3.92 -21.52
CA ALA A 92 -14.30 -4.65 -22.77
C ALA A 92 -15.71 -4.89 -23.35
N ARG A 93 -16.76 -4.87 -22.51
CA ARG A 93 -18.17 -4.93 -22.91
C ARG A 93 -18.79 -3.56 -23.10
N GLY A 94 -18.07 -2.47 -22.83
CA GLY A 94 -18.59 -1.09 -22.93
C GLY A 94 -19.56 -0.73 -21.79
N GLU A 95 -19.49 -1.42 -20.65
CA GLU A 95 -20.38 -1.19 -19.50
C GLU A 95 -19.90 -0.08 -18.59
N ILE A 96 -18.59 0.16 -18.53
CA ILE A 96 -17.98 1.21 -17.73
C ILE A 96 -16.87 1.94 -18.51
N GLU A 97 -16.59 3.16 -18.09
CA GLU A 97 -15.50 3.97 -18.66
C GLU A 97 -14.13 3.40 -18.25
N PRO A 98 -13.15 3.38 -19.17
CA PRO A 98 -11.81 2.86 -18.93
C PRO A 98 -11.08 3.53 -17.75
N GLU A 99 -11.29 4.82 -17.54
CA GLU A 99 -10.67 5.63 -16.48
C GLU A 99 -11.06 5.14 -15.09
N SER A 100 -12.27 4.61 -14.92
CA SER A 100 -12.78 4.08 -13.65
C SER A 100 -11.88 3.01 -13.04
N VAL A 101 -11.15 2.25 -13.88
CA VAL A 101 -10.20 1.22 -13.42
C VAL A 101 -9.04 1.86 -12.65
N ASN A 102 -8.50 2.96 -13.15
CA ASN A 102 -7.42 3.68 -12.48
C ASN A 102 -7.89 4.37 -11.20
N ASP A 103 -9.11 4.92 -11.20
CA ASP A 103 -9.69 5.56 -10.02
C ASP A 103 -9.83 4.58 -8.86
N VAL A 104 -10.33 3.37 -9.12
CA VAL A 104 -10.46 2.31 -8.10
C VAL A 104 -9.09 1.84 -7.64
N LYS A 105 -8.12 1.64 -8.55
CA LYS A 105 -6.74 1.32 -8.18
C LYS A 105 -6.16 2.38 -7.25
N ALA A 106 -6.30 3.66 -7.60
CA ALA A 106 -5.80 4.79 -6.82
C ALA A 106 -6.42 4.84 -5.42
N ALA A 107 -7.73 4.66 -5.32
CA ALA A 107 -8.44 4.65 -4.05
C ALA A 107 -8.02 3.53 -3.10
N LEU A 108 -7.67 2.35 -3.64
CA LEU A 108 -7.28 1.19 -2.85
C LEU A 108 -5.80 1.23 -2.43
N MET A 109 -4.93 1.93 -3.17
CA MET A 109 -3.49 1.96 -2.89
C MET A 109 -3.16 2.43 -1.46
N GLY A 110 -3.69 3.56 -1.03
CA GLY A 110 -3.40 4.15 0.28
C GLY A 110 -3.78 3.23 1.45
N PRO A 111 -5.08 2.88 1.60
CA PRO A 111 -5.54 2.03 2.70
C PRO A 111 -4.85 0.67 2.75
N LEU A 112 -4.70 -0.01 1.60
CA LEU A 112 -4.10 -1.33 1.56
C LEU A 112 -2.57 -1.29 1.77
N SER A 113 -1.89 -0.20 1.37
CA SER A 113 -0.49 -0.01 1.75
C SER A 113 -0.34 0.18 3.24
N GLY A 114 -1.12 1.08 3.86
CA GLY A 114 -1.02 1.33 5.30
C GLY A 114 -1.26 0.07 6.14
N ILE A 115 -2.31 -0.69 5.83
CA ILE A 115 -2.60 -1.97 6.51
C ILE A 115 -1.49 -2.99 6.22
N GLY A 116 -1.09 -3.10 4.96
CA GLY A 116 -0.11 -4.09 4.53
C GLY A 116 1.27 -3.85 5.13
N ASP A 117 1.74 -2.62 5.14
CA ASP A 117 3.04 -2.25 5.69
C ASP A 117 3.08 -2.51 7.20
N SER A 118 2.00 -2.20 7.92
CA SER A 118 1.88 -2.49 9.35
C SER A 118 1.96 -3.99 9.64
N ILE A 119 1.26 -4.81 8.85
CA ILE A 119 1.22 -6.26 9.05
C ILE A 119 2.53 -6.91 8.58
N PHE A 120 2.93 -6.67 7.33
CA PHE A 120 4.04 -7.41 6.70
C PHE A 120 5.40 -6.80 7.00
N LEU A 121 5.57 -5.48 6.90
CA LEU A 121 6.87 -4.85 7.06
C LEU A 121 7.21 -4.60 8.53
N SER A 122 6.25 -4.08 9.31
CA SER A 122 6.50 -3.71 10.70
C SER A 122 6.35 -4.88 11.67
N THR A 123 5.34 -5.75 11.48
CA THR A 123 5.07 -6.83 12.45
C THR A 123 5.65 -8.16 12.01
N LEU A 124 5.18 -8.71 10.91
CA LEU A 124 5.50 -10.08 10.51
C LEU A 124 6.98 -10.27 10.20
N ARG A 125 7.60 -9.28 9.53
CA ARG A 125 9.04 -9.32 9.20
C ARG A 125 9.89 -9.26 10.46
N VAL A 126 9.54 -8.42 11.43
CA VAL A 126 10.27 -8.30 12.70
C VAL A 126 10.16 -9.59 13.51
N VAL A 127 8.96 -10.16 13.64
CA VAL A 127 8.74 -11.44 14.32
C VAL A 127 9.52 -12.57 13.65
N ALA A 128 9.43 -12.67 12.32
CA ALA A 128 10.17 -13.69 11.56
C ALA A 128 11.69 -13.55 11.75
N ALA A 129 12.21 -12.32 11.72
CA ALA A 129 13.62 -12.04 11.94
C ALA A 129 14.05 -12.40 13.38
N ALA A 130 13.27 -12.05 14.39
CA ALA A 130 13.57 -12.36 15.78
C ALA A 130 13.65 -13.87 16.02
N VAL A 131 12.70 -14.64 15.48
CA VAL A 131 12.71 -16.11 15.58
C VAL A 131 13.90 -16.70 14.83
N GLY A 132 14.17 -16.23 13.58
CA GLY A 132 15.30 -16.70 12.79
C GLY A 132 16.64 -16.46 13.48
N ILE A 133 16.85 -15.24 14.01
CA ILE A 133 18.09 -14.86 14.73
C ILE A 133 18.25 -15.71 16.01
N SER A 134 17.19 -15.84 16.79
CA SER A 134 17.23 -16.65 18.03
C SER A 134 17.64 -18.11 17.77
N LEU A 135 17.10 -18.72 16.71
CA LEU A 135 17.49 -20.09 16.32
C LEU A 135 18.97 -20.14 15.87
N CYS A 136 19.43 -19.17 15.09
CA CYS A 136 20.84 -19.11 14.67
C CYS A 136 21.79 -18.93 15.86
N GLN A 137 21.45 -18.08 16.83
CA GLN A 137 22.23 -17.88 18.06
C GLN A 137 22.30 -19.14 18.92
N ALA A 138 21.24 -19.96 18.90
CA ALA A 138 21.23 -21.27 19.53
C ALA A 138 22.01 -22.36 18.76
N GLY A 139 22.71 -21.98 17.66
CA GLY A 139 23.45 -22.91 16.80
C GLY A 139 22.57 -23.77 15.89
N ASN A 140 21.29 -23.45 15.75
CA ASN A 140 20.36 -24.21 14.94
C ASN A 140 20.35 -23.68 13.48
N PRO A 141 20.76 -24.50 12.47
CA PRO A 141 20.81 -24.07 11.07
C PRO A 141 19.43 -23.83 10.43
N PHE A 142 18.34 -24.18 11.08
CA PHE A 142 16.97 -23.92 10.61
C PHE A 142 16.52 -22.46 10.78
N GLY A 143 17.32 -21.57 11.39
CA GLY A 143 16.97 -20.16 11.57
C GLY A 143 16.55 -19.45 10.29
N PRO A 144 17.33 -19.47 9.19
CA PRO A 144 16.95 -18.85 7.92
C PRO A 144 15.68 -19.46 7.30
N ILE A 145 15.50 -20.77 7.44
CA ILE A 145 14.30 -21.47 6.94
C ILE A 145 13.05 -21.02 7.71
N ALA A 146 13.15 -20.92 9.04
CA ALA A 146 12.07 -20.44 9.88
C ALA A 146 11.68 -19.00 9.50
N PHE A 147 12.66 -18.12 9.30
CA PHE A 147 12.42 -16.75 8.81
C PHE A 147 11.63 -16.76 7.50
N LEU A 148 12.09 -17.52 6.51
CA LEU A 148 11.44 -17.59 5.20
C LEU A 148 10.03 -18.15 5.28
N LEU A 149 9.78 -19.16 6.08
CA LEU A 149 8.45 -19.76 6.23
C LEU A 149 7.49 -18.82 6.95
N ILE A 150 7.90 -18.23 8.07
CA ILE A 150 7.05 -17.33 8.85
C ILE A 150 6.64 -16.10 8.01
N TYR A 151 7.55 -15.55 7.22
CA TYR A 151 7.27 -14.37 6.41
C TYR A 151 6.52 -14.70 5.12
N ASN A 152 6.95 -15.72 4.37
CA ASN A 152 6.43 -15.95 3.02
C ASN A 152 5.13 -16.76 2.99
N VAL A 153 4.91 -17.72 3.91
CA VAL A 153 3.69 -18.54 3.88
C VAL A 153 2.42 -17.70 4.00
N PRO A 154 2.29 -16.79 4.99
CA PRO A 154 1.15 -15.88 5.05
C PRO A 154 1.09 -14.93 3.84
N GLY A 155 2.25 -14.46 3.37
CA GLY A 155 2.35 -13.57 2.21
C GLY A 155 1.80 -14.22 0.92
N PHE A 156 2.21 -15.45 0.62
CA PHE A 156 1.71 -16.19 -0.55
C PHE A 156 0.24 -16.60 -0.39
N ALA A 157 -0.17 -16.99 0.80
CA ALA A 157 -1.58 -17.30 1.08
C ALA A 157 -2.47 -16.08 0.79
N LEU A 158 -2.07 -14.89 1.25
CA LEU A 158 -2.80 -13.66 0.98
C LEU A 158 -2.80 -13.28 -0.50
N ARG A 159 -1.67 -13.43 -1.21
CA ARG A 159 -1.59 -13.14 -2.66
C ARG A 159 -2.59 -13.99 -3.45
N ILE A 160 -2.59 -15.31 -3.21
CA ILE A 160 -3.45 -16.25 -3.93
C ILE A 160 -4.92 -16.03 -3.57
N TRP A 161 -5.22 -15.96 -2.29
CA TRP A 161 -6.58 -15.70 -1.80
C TRP A 161 -7.08 -14.34 -2.28
N GLY A 162 -6.22 -13.31 -2.18
CA GLY A 162 -6.52 -11.95 -2.57
C GLY A 162 -6.85 -11.81 -4.06
N ALA A 163 -6.09 -12.45 -4.95
CA ALA A 163 -6.37 -12.41 -6.38
C ALA A 163 -7.79 -12.93 -6.70
N VAL A 164 -8.16 -14.06 -6.11
CA VAL A 164 -9.48 -14.67 -6.33
C VAL A 164 -10.58 -13.82 -5.70
N LYS A 165 -10.42 -13.42 -4.44
CA LYS A 165 -11.42 -12.61 -3.75
C LYS A 165 -11.56 -11.21 -4.32
N GLY A 166 -10.46 -10.59 -4.75
CA GLY A 166 -10.51 -9.31 -5.44
C GLY A 166 -11.35 -9.38 -6.72
N TYR A 167 -11.17 -10.42 -7.51
CA TYR A 167 -11.96 -10.62 -8.72
C TYR A 167 -13.45 -10.88 -8.41
N GLU A 168 -13.76 -11.77 -7.46
CA GLU A 168 -15.14 -12.05 -7.02
C GLU A 168 -15.84 -10.78 -6.52
N LEU A 169 -15.15 -9.97 -5.72
CA LEU A 169 -15.65 -8.68 -5.25
C LEU A 169 -15.83 -7.69 -6.41
N GLY A 170 -14.89 -7.63 -7.34
CA GLY A 170 -15.00 -6.77 -8.51
C GLY A 170 -16.19 -7.10 -9.38
N VAL A 171 -16.49 -8.38 -9.59
CA VAL A 171 -17.67 -8.83 -10.37
C VAL A 171 -18.97 -8.56 -9.63
N GLY A 172 -19.10 -9.05 -8.41
CA GLY A 172 -20.36 -8.96 -7.66
C GLY A 172 -20.70 -7.57 -7.18
N PHE A 173 -19.70 -6.85 -6.74
CA PHE A 173 -19.84 -5.53 -6.16
C PHE A 173 -20.11 -4.42 -7.19
N LEU A 174 -19.48 -4.49 -8.36
CA LEU A 174 -19.67 -3.49 -9.40
C LEU A 174 -21.08 -3.51 -9.98
N ASP A 175 -21.72 -4.69 -10.07
CA ASP A 175 -23.10 -4.80 -10.53
C ASP A 175 -24.08 -4.12 -9.59
N GLU A 176 -23.93 -4.32 -8.28
CA GLU A 176 -24.75 -3.68 -7.25
C GLU A 176 -24.43 -2.19 -7.13
N ALA A 177 -23.15 -1.82 -7.17
CA ALA A 177 -22.71 -0.43 -7.01
C ALA A 177 -23.15 0.47 -8.18
N GLN A 178 -23.20 -0.04 -9.41
CA GLN A 178 -23.73 0.70 -10.55
C GLN A 178 -25.26 0.87 -10.48
N ARG A 179 -25.98 -0.18 -10.05
CA ARG A 179 -27.44 -0.13 -9.94
C ARG A 179 -27.94 0.80 -8.84
N THR A 180 -27.17 0.98 -7.77
CA THR A 180 -27.59 1.70 -6.56
C THR A 180 -26.90 3.05 -6.39
N GLY A 181 -25.99 3.47 -7.28
CA GLY A 181 -25.14 4.67 -7.09
C GLY A 181 -24.20 4.55 -5.90
N LEU A 182 -23.97 3.34 -5.41
CA LEU A 182 -23.19 3.05 -4.22
C LEU A 182 -21.69 3.31 -4.41
N MET A 183 -21.21 3.33 -5.68
CA MET A 183 -19.80 3.53 -6.00
C MET A 183 -19.24 4.81 -5.36
N GLN A 184 -19.97 5.93 -5.46
CA GLN A 184 -19.56 7.19 -4.86
C GLN A 184 -19.42 7.10 -3.33
N LYS A 185 -20.37 6.41 -2.67
CA LYS A 185 -20.33 6.22 -1.21
C LYS A 185 -19.14 5.38 -0.78
N ILE A 186 -18.80 4.37 -1.56
CA ILE A 186 -17.66 3.49 -1.27
C ILE A 186 -16.35 4.22 -1.47
N MET A 187 -16.19 4.95 -2.58
CA MET A 187 -15.01 5.77 -2.80
C MET A 187 -14.82 6.77 -1.64
N THR A 188 -15.90 7.34 -1.13
CA THR A 188 -15.86 8.20 0.06
C THR A 188 -15.43 7.42 1.30
N CYS A 189 -16.01 6.23 1.56
CA CYS A 189 -15.64 5.40 2.71
C CYS A 189 -14.18 4.94 2.65
N VAL A 190 -13.72 4.48 1.48
CA VAL A 190 -12.31 4.09 1.26
C VAL A 190 -11.38 5.28 1.46
N GLY A 191 -11.76 6.46 0.98
CA GLY A 191 -11.01 7.69 1.22
C GLY A 191 -10.93 8.05 2.70
N ILE A 192 -12.02 7.95 3.45
CA ILE A 192 -12.04 8.19 4.90
C ILE A 192 -11.10 7.20 5.61
N VAL A 193 -11.21 5.91 5.33
CA VAL A 193 -10.32 4.89 5.90
C VAL A 193 -8.85 5.17 5.55
N GLY A 194 -8.57 5.57 4.29
CA GLY A 194 -7.22 5.95 3.86
C GLY A 194 -6.65 7.11 4.67
N VAL A 195 -7.43 8.17 4.86
CA VAL A 195 -7.00 9.33 5.67
C VAL A 195 -6.82 8.94 7.14
N MET A 196 -7.69 8.09 7.70
CA MET A 196 -7.54 7.58 9.08
C MET A 196 -6.26 6.76 9.25
N VAL A 197 -5.93 5.88 8.29
CA VAL A 197 -4.69 5.09 8.32
C VAL A 197 -3.48 5.99 8.23
N VAL A 198 -3.46 6.96 7.30
CA VAL A 198 -2.38 7.94 7.20
C VAL A 198 -2.22 8.74 8.49
N GLY A 199 -3.32 9.18 9.11
CA GLY A 199 -3.29 9.89 10.38
C GLY A 199 -2.70 9.04 11.52
N ALA A 200 -3.07 7.75 11.60
CA ALA A 200 -2.49 6.83 12.58
C ALA A 200 -0.98 6.62 12.35
N MET A 201 -0.54 6.49 11.09
CA MET A 201 0.88 6.33 10.74
C MET A 201 1.72 7.56 11.09
N CYS A 202 1.15 8.76 11.09
CA CYS A 202 1.88 9.98 11.47
C CYS A 202 2.50 9.87 12.86
N LYS A 203 1.82 9.21 13.81
CA LYS A 203 2.37 8.96 15.15
C LYS A 203 3.57 8.02 15.11
N ASP A 204 3.47 6.94 14.35
CA ASP A 204 4.49 5.88 14.35
C ASP A 204 5.72 6.23 13.51
N MET A 205 5.58 7.15 12.57
CA MET A 205 6.68 7.59 11.69
C MET A 205 7.46 8.79 12.24
N PHE A 206 6.97 9.44 13.29
CA PHE A 206 7.66 10.57 13.92
C PHE A 206 8.32 10.13 15.21
N TRP A 207 9.64 10.03 15.19
CA TRP A 207 10.46 9.45 16.26
C TRP A 207 11.09 10.47 17.21
N ALA A 208 10.99 11.77 16.90
CA ALA A 208 11.57 12.79 17.77
C ALA A 208 10.73 12.96 19.04
N SER A 209 11.39 13.14 20.16
CA SER A 209 10.77 13.42 21.46
C SER A 209 11.37 14.70 22.07
N ILE A 210 10.64 15.31 23.00
CA ILE A 210 11.10 16.51 23.73
C ILE A 210 11.38 16.09 25.18
N PRO A 211 12.65 15.76 25.53
CA PRO A 211 13.02 15.27 26.85
C PRO A 211 13.13 16.38 27.89
N VAL A 212 12.76 17.62 27.58
CA VAL A 212 12.82 18.76 28.51
C VAL A 212 11.95 18.48 29.72
N ALA A 213 12.56 18.35 30.89
CA ALA A 213 11.82 18.11 32.13
C ALA A 213 11.17 19.40 32.64
N ILE A 214 9.91 19.30 33.05
CA ILE A 214 9.12 20.37 33.68
C ILE A 214 8.77 19.90 35.08
N GLY A 215 9.16 20.66 36.09
CA GLY A 215 9.00 20.34 37.51
C GLY A 215 10.31 20.06 38.21
N SER A 216 10.26 19.82 39.53
CA SER A 216 11.41 19.58 40.38
C SER A 216 11.17 18.35 41.25
N GLY A 217 12.19 17.48 41.42
CA GLY A 217 12.13 16.29 42.27
C GLY A 217 11.48 15.09 41.59
N ASP A 218 10.89 14.19 42.39
CA ASP A 218 10.31 12.91 41.93
C ASP A 218 9.06 13.05 41.05
N ASP A 219 8.45 14.25 40.96
CA ASP A 219 7.29 14.56 40.14
C ASP A 219 7.64 15.25 38.79
N ALA A 220 8.92 15.31 38.42
CA ALA A 220 9.33 15.89 37.16
C ALA A 220 8.83 15.06 35.98
N GLN A 221 8.00 15.66 35.13
CA GLN A 221 7.51 15.07 33.89
C GLN A 221 8.20 15.69 32.68
N THR A 222 8.41 14.91 31.64
CA THR A 222 8.93 15.49 30.39
C THR A 222 7.81 16.25 29.67
N LEU A 223 8.19 17.25 28.88
CA LEU A 223 7.23 17.95 28.03
C LEU A 223 6.54 16.96 27.08
N GLN A 224 7.25 15.92 26.63
CA GLN A 224 6.69 14.85 25.82
C GLN A 224 5.55 14.10 26.55
N ASP A 225 5.75 13.74 27.82
CA ASP A 225 4.73 13.03 28.62
C ASP A 225 3.46 13.86 28.78
N ILE A 226 3.60 15.16 28.97
CA ILE A 226 2.49 16.09 29.06
C ILE A 226 1.72 16.18 27.74
N LEU A 227 2.44 16.30 26.62
CA LEU A 227 1.83 16.35 25.29
C LEU A 227 1.13 15.04 24.95
N ASP A 228 1.74 13.90 25.21
CA ASP A 228 1.15 12.58 24.96
C ASP A 228 -0.01 12.26 25.90
N GLY A 229 -0.05 12.86 27.09
CA GLY A 229 -1.19 12.80 28.02
C GLY A 229 -2.43 13.56 27.51
N ILE A 230 -2.23 14.61 26.71
CA ILE A 230 -3.31 15.36 26.04
C ILE A 230 -3.78 14.60 24.79
N MET A 231 -2.86 14.29 23.90
CA MET A 231 -3.13 13.55 22.67
C MET A 231 -1.86 12.77 22.24
N PRO A 232 -1.89 11.44 22.31
CA PRO A 232 -0.74 10.62 21.89
C PRO A 232 -0.32 10.90 20.45
N GLY A 233 0.97 11.25 20.25
CA GLY A 233 1.51 11.60 18.94
C GLY A 233 1.25 13.03 18.49
N MET A 234 0.89 13.93 19.39
CA MET A 234 0.59 15.34 19.08
C MET A 234 1.76 16.04 18.37
N LEU A 235 3.00 15.77 18.79
CA LEU A 235 4.20 16.33 18.15
C LEU A 235 4.31 15.89 16.68
N GLY A 236 4.08 14.61 16.37
CA GLY A 236 4.06 14.09 15.01
C GLY A 236 2.98 14.73 14.15
N MET A 237 1.80 14.93 14.71
CA MET A 237 0.68 15.59 14.01
C MET A 237 1.00 17.06 13.72
N LEU A 238 1.59 17.80 14.68
CA LEU A 238 2.02 19.17 14.45
C LEU A 238 3.12 19.27 13.38
N ALA A 239 4.08 18.35 13.40
CA ALA A 239 5.12 18.27 12.37
C ALA A 239 4.49 17.99 10.99
N PHE A 240 3.54 17.05 10.90
CA PHE A 240 2.81 16.77 9.67
C PHE A 240 2.12 18.03 9.11
N TRP A 241 1.37 18.76 9.94
CA TRP A 241 0.71 19.99 9.53
C TRP A 241 1.68 21.07 9.10
N LEU A 242 2.82 21.21 9.79
CA LEU A 242 3.88 22.14 9.42
C LEU A 242 4.43 21.80 8.04
N TYR A 243 4.78 20.53 7.79
CA TYR A 243 5.31 20.10 6.50
C TYR A 243 4.27 20.23 5.39
N TYR A 244 3.02 19.85 5.64
CA TYR A 244 1.93 20.04 4.71
C TYR A 244 1.78 21.52 4.30
N TRP A 245 1.81 22.42 5.28
CA TRP A 245 1.73 23.87 5.03
C TRP A 245 2.93 24.39 4.24
N LEU A 246 4.14 23.97 4.57
CA LEU A 246 5.36 24.36 3.85
C LEU A 246 5.37 23.83 2.41
N LEU A 247 4.95 22.60 2.19
CA LEU A 247 4.84 22.00 0.86
C LEU A 247 3.72 22.66 0.04
N SER A 248 2.62 23.05 0.65
CA SER A 248 1.53 23.77 -0.04
C SER A 248 1.99 25.16 -0.53
N LYS A 249 3.00 25.74 0.12
CA LYS A 249 3.71 26.96 -0.34
C LYS A 249 4.76 26.69 -1.42
N LYS A 250 4.81 25.47 -1.98
CA LYS A 250 5.75 25.05 -3.03
C LYS A 250 7.24 25.16 -2.63
N ILE A 251 7.54 25.06 -1.34
CA ILE A 251 8.93 24.96 -0.87
C ILE A 251 9.50 23.63 -1.34
N ASN A 252 10.74 23.67 -1.85
CA ASN A 252 11.39 22.47 -2.37
C ASN A 252 11.56 21.43 -1.27
N PRO A 253 11.10 20.17 -1.46
CA PRO A 253 11.25 19.10 -0.48
C PRO A 253 12.69 18.87 -0.01
N MET A 254 13.68 19.05 -0.88
CA MET A 254 15.10 18.91 -0.52
C MET A 254 15.53 19.94 0.54
N VAL A 255 15.02 21.19 0.43
CA VAL A 255 15.28 22.23 1.43
C VAL A 255 14.66 21.83 2.77
N LEU A 256 13.45 21.27 2.76
CA LEU A 256 12.79 20.81 3.99
C LEU A 256 13.57 19.67 4.66
N ILE A 257 14.07 18.72 3.88
CA ILE A 257 14.88 17.61 4.39
C ILE A 257 16.15 18.17 5.08
N VAL A 258 16.90 19.04 4.40
CA VAL A 258 18.12 19.62 4.96
C VAL A 258 17.81 20.46 6.19
N ALA A 259 16.74 21.26 6.17
CA ALA A 259 16.30 22.05 7.32
C ALA A 259 15.92 21.17 8.51
N THR A 260 15.20 20.06 8.27
CA THR A 260 14.86 19.09 9.33
C THR A 260 16.10 18.47 9.96
N MET A 261 17.07 18.05 9.12
CA MET A 261 18.35 17.53 9.62
C MET A 261 19.07 18.55 10.48
N ALA A 262 19.15 19.82 10.03
CA ALA A 262 19.77 20.89 10.80
C ALA A 262 19.06 21.14 12.14
N VAL A 263 17.71 21.19 12.13
CA VAL A 263 16.91 21.35 13.36
C VAL A 263 17.12 20.17 14.30
N GLY A 264 17.14 18.93 13.78
CA GLY A 264 17.41 17.74 14.59
C GLY A 264 18.79 17.77 15.25
N ILE A 265 19.84 18.10 14.49
CA ILE A 265 21.22 18.20 15.03
C ILE A 265 21.32 19.30 16.09
N VAL A 266 20.80 20.49 15.80
CA VAL A 266 20.82 21.62 16.74
C VAL A 266 19.99 21.30 17.99
N GLY A 267 18.78 20.74 17.80
CA GLY A 267 17.88 20.36 18.90
C GLY A 267 18.49 19.30 19.82
N ALA A 268 19.16 18.30 19.25
CA ALA A 268 19.88 17.27 20.01
C ALA A 268 21.10 17.85 20.74
N PHE A 269 21.86 18.77 20.10
CA PHE A 269 22.99 19.42 20.72
C PHE A 269 22.60 20.23 21.96
N PHE A 270 21.44 20.88 21.93
CA PHE A 270 20.93 21.63 23.08
C PHE A 270 20.07 20.79 24.05
N GLY A 271 19.89 19.48 23.79
CA GLY A 271 19.09 18.60 24.65
C GLY A 271 17.56 18.91 24.59
N VAL A 272 17.11 19.62 23.56
CA VAL A 272 15.70 19.97 23.37
C VAL A 272 14.95 18.85 22.59
N LEU A 273 15.66 18.15 21.74
CA LEU A 273 15.15 17.00 20.97
C LEU A 273 15.99 15.76 21.26
N ALA A 274 15.34 14.59 21.27
CA ALA A 274 15.96 13.28 21.40
C ALA A 274 15.33 12.27 20.44
#